data_2abf2373a93648316709785d7695a582
#
_entry.id   2abf2373a93648316709785d7695a582
#
_cell.length_a   1.000
_cell.length_b   1.000
_cell.length_c   1.000
_cell.angle_alpha   90.00
_cell.angle_beta   90.00
_cell.angle_gamma   90.00
#
_symmetry.space_group_name_H-M   'P 1'
#
loop_
_entity.id
_entity.type
_entity.pdbx_description
1 polymer ?
#
loop_
_entity_poly.entity_id
_entity_poly.type
_entity_poly.pdbx_seq_one_letter_code
_entity_poly.pdbx_strand_id
1 'polypeptide(L)'
;MIPVSTQREAIVEAAHVLSRLGLVTAYGHVSARAGASMLITPAADLATVAEATVVEVPLETSSLPLAAPAEAWAHLALYRARPDAGSIARAQPANAVAAAATTTSLAPLHGQAAWLGESVPVYDSAHLLRSADLAERAARSLPTGEALLLRGNGALTLGATPGVAVARMWLLSAACDAFVATRAAGQIRPLTVEEIASWRAVCDELLPRLWQHLQRAGGR
;
A
#
# COMPACT_ATOMS: atom_id res chain seq x y z
N MET A 1 -4.59 23.23 -1.40
CA MET A 1 -5.29 22.13 -0.67
C MET A 1 -6.35 21.57 -1.63
N ILE A 2 -6.33 20.25 -1.89
CA ILE A 2 -7.32 19.60 -2.77
C ILE A 2 -8.67 19.57 -2.03
N PRO A 3 -9.80 19.91 -2.67
CA PRO A 3 -11.11 19.82 -2.05
C PRO A 3 -11.41 18.40 -1.53
N VAL A 4 -12.12 18.29 -0.41
CA VAL A 4 -12.45 17.00 0.22
C VAL A 4 -13.31 16.12 -0.71
N SER A 5 -14.22 16.71 -1.50
CA SER A 5 -15.01 15.99 -2.52
C SER A 5 -14.09 15.29 -3.54
N THR A 6 -13.12 16.00 -4.09
CA THR A 6 -12.13 15.45 -5.03
C THR A 6 -11.26 14.36 -4.39
N GLN A 7 -10.97 14.45 -3.08
CA GLN A 7 -10.24 13.39 -2.37
C GLN A 7 -11.09 12.12 -2.17
N ARG A 8 -12.39 12.25 -1.87
CA ARG A 8 -13.31 11.11 -1.77
C ARG A 8 -13.44 10.38 -3.10
N GLU A 9 -13.63 11.13 -4.18
CA GLU A 9 -13.68 10.60 -5.54
C GLU A 9 -12.40 9.81 -5.89
N ALA A 10 -11.22 10.39 -5.62
CA ALA A 10 -9.93 9.72 -5.85
C ALA A 10 -9.75 8.44 -5.02
N ILE A 11 -10.24 8.40 -3.77
CA ILE A 11 -10.23 7.20 -2.93
C ILE A 11 -11.12 6.11 -3.53
N VAL A 12 -12.33 6.46 -3.95
CA VAL A 12 -13.29 5.52 -4.55
C VAL A 12 -12.75 4.93 -5.85
N GLU A 13 -12.23 5.79 -6.73
CA GLU A 13 -11.60 5.34 -7.97
C GLU A 13 -10.45 4.36 -7.69
N ALA A 14 -9.55 4.71 -6.77
CA ALA A 14 -8.42 3.87 -6.40
C ALA A 14 -8.86 2.54 -5.77
N ALA A 15 -9.93 2.53 -4.96
CA ALA A 15 -10.52 1.33 -4.38
C ALA A 15 -11.08 0.39 -5.46
N HIS A 16 -11.83 0.94 -6.42
CA HIS A 16 -12.36 0.18 -7.55
C HIS A 16 -11.26 -0.40 -8.44
N VAL A 17 -10.19 0.37 -8.70
CA VAL A 17 -9.03 -0.13 -9.46
C VAL A 17 -8.34 -1.26 -8.70
N LEU A 18 -8.11 -1.11 -7.40
CA LEU A 18 -7.46 -2.12 -6.56
C LEU A 18 -8.25 -3.44 -6.56
N SER A 19 -9.58 -3.36 -6.47
CA SER A 19 -10.49 -4.51 -6.58
C SER A 19 -10.44 -5.15 -7.96
N ARG A 20 -10.57 -4.35 -9.03
CA ARG A 20 -10.57 -4.82 -10.42
C ARG A 20 -9.26 -5.50 -10.81
N LEU A 21 -8.14 -5.08 -10.24
CA LEU A 21 -6.82 -5.71 -10.45
C LEU A 21 -6.67 -7.05 -9.73
N GLY A 22 -7.65 -7.49 -8.92
CA GLY A 22 -7.59 -8.72 -8.16
C GLY A 22 -6.56 -8.72 -7.04
N LEU A 23 -6.14 -7.53 -6.58
CA LEU A 23 -5.17 -7.38 -5.49
C LEU A 23 -5.81 -7.49 -4.11
N VAL A 24 -7.14 -7.44 -4.06
CA VAL A 24 -7.97 -7.67 -2.88
C VAL A 24 -9.08 -8.67 -3.22
N THR A 25 -9.61 -9.34 -2.20
CA THR A 25 -10.88 -10.07 -2.26
C THR A 25 -11.99 -9.22 -1.65
N ALA A 26 -12.53 -9.61 -0.50
CA ALA A 26 -13.49 -8.80 0.26
C ALA A 26 -12.83 -7.83 1.25
N TYR A 27 -11.52 -7.85 1.36
CA TYR A 27 -10.77 -7.12 2.40
C TYR A 27 -9.68 -6.27 1.76
N GLY A 28 -9.66 -5.01 2.09
CA GLY A 28 -8.68 -4.04 1.62
C GLY A 28 -9.13 -2.63 1.99
N HIS A 29 -8.20 -1.69 1.99
CA HIS A 29 -8.51 -0.31 2.32
C HIS A 29 -7.68 0.64 1.46
N VAL A 30 -8.27 1.80 1.15
CA VAL A 30 -7.56 2.94 0.58
C VAL A 30 -7.88 4.15 1.42
N SER A 31 -6.86 4.95 1.74
CA SER A 31 -7.04 6.19 2.49
C SER A 31 -6.24 7.34 1.90
N ALA A 32 -6.63 8.56 2.23
CA ALA A 32 -5.88 9.78 1.92
C ALA A 32 -5.84 10.70 3.15
N ARG A 33 -4.71 11.40 3.32
CA ARG A 33 -4.55 12.44 4.34
C ARG A 33 -5.39 13.66 3.98
N ALA A 34 -6.17 14.16 4.93
CA ALA A 34 -7.04 15.34 4.78
C ALA A 34 -6.80 16.30 5.96
N GLY A 35 -5.71 17.06 5.91
CA GLY A 35 -5.31 17.95 7.00
C GLY A 35 -4.98 17.18 8.28
N ALA A 36 -5.72 17.45 9.37
CA ALA A 36 -5.58 16.78 10.67
C ALA A 36 -6.35 15.43 10.74
N SER A 37 -6.97 15.00 9.63
CA SER A 37 -7.72 13.76 9.53
C SER A 37 -7.16 12.88 8.40
N MET A 38 -7.63 11.65 8.32
CA MET A 38 -7.60 10.84 7.10
C MET A 38 -9.03 10.54 6.64
N LEU A 39 -9.21 10.41 5.34
CA LEU A 39 -10.37 9.80 4.71
C LEU A 39 -10.03 8.36 4.39
N ILE A 40 -10.89 7.39 4.71
CA ILE A 40 -10.65 5.97 4.48
C ILE A 40 -11.91 5.27 3.97
N THR A 41 -11.75 4.27 3.10
CA THR A 41 -12.84 3.38 2.70
C THR A 41 -13.46 2.69 3.92
N PRO A 42 -14.78 2.46 3.93
CA PRO A 42 -15.44 1.73 5.02
C PRO A 42 -15.02 0.25 5.03
N ALA A 43 -15.46 -0.49 6.06
CA ALA A 43 -15.34 -1.95 6.12
C ALA A 43 -16.33 -2.62 5.16
N ALA A 44 -16.12 -2.50 3.85
CA ALA A 44 -16.98 -3.01 2.79
C ALA A 44 -16.13 -3.54 1.62
N ASP A 45 -16.76 -4.25 0.70
CA ASP A 45 -16.14 -4.65 -0.57
C ASP A 45 -15.75 -3.40 -1.37
N LEU A 46 -14.46 -3.31 -1.72
CA LEU A 46 -13.91 -2.17 -2.44
C LEU A 46 -14.55 -1.94 -3.82
N ALA A 47 -15.12 -2.97 -4.43
CA ALA A 47 -15.84 -2.86 -5.70
C ALA A 47 -17.13 -2.03 -5.57
N THR A 48 -17.67 -1.87 -4.38
CA THR A 48 -18.98 -1.24 -4.13
C THR A 48 -18.90 0.06 -3.32
N VAL A 49 -17.71 0.50 -2.96
CA VAL A 49 -17.50 1.73 -2.18
C VAL A 49 -17.99 2.94 -2.97
N ALA A 50 -18.69 3.85 -2.29
CA ALA A 50 -19.16 5.12 -2.82
C ALA A 50 -18.63 6.29 -1.97
N GLU A 51 -18.55 7.49 -2.55
CA GLU A 51 -18.03 8.67 -1.86
C GLU A 51 -18.76 8.97 -0.53
N ALA A 52 -20.08 8.78 -0.50
CA ALA A 52 -20.89 8.99 0.69
C ALA A 52 -20.54 8.03 1.85
N THR A 53 -19.90 6.89 1.54
CA THR A 53 -19.53 5.89 2.55
C THR A 53 -18.08 6.04 3.05
N VAL A 54 -17.27 6.89 2.42
CA VAL A 54 -15.89 7.17 2.88
C VAL A 54 -15.92 7.82 4.25
N VAL A 55 -15.17 7.27 5.19
CA VAL A 55 -15.16 7.66 6.61
C VAL A 55 -14.04 8.65 6.87
N GLU A 56 -14.33 9.72 7.61
CA GLU A 56 -13.30 10.62 8.13
C GLU A 56 -12.89 10.18 9.53
N VAL A 57 -11.56 10.12 9.76
CA VAL A 57 -10.98 9.72 11.05
C VAL A 57 -9.88 10.73 11.43
N PRO A 58 -10.00 11.43 12.57
CA PRO A 58 -8.95 12.31 13.05
C PRO A 58 -7.63 11.55 13.28
N LEU A 59 -6.50 12.12 12.88
CA LEU A 59 -5.19 11.46 13.03
C LEU A 59 -4.82 11.23 14.50
N GLU A 60 -5.25 12.12 15.39
CA GLU A 60 -4.98 12.02 16.84
C GLU A 60 -6.12 11.37 17.64
N THR A 61 -6.93 10.53 16.99
CA THR A 61 -8.01 9.83 17.69
C THR A 61 -7.47 8.74 18.63
N SER A 62 -8.17 8.53 19.75
CA SER A 62 -7.98 7.38 20.64
C SER A 62 -8.98 6.24 20.38
N SER A 63 -9.99 6.47 19.53
CA SER A 63 -10.99 5.46 19.18
C SER A 63 -11.43 5.64 17.72
N LEU A 64 -11.76 4.54 17.05
CA LEU A 64 -12.24 4.58 15.66
C LEU A 64 -13.75 4.84 15.61
N PRO A 65 -14.25 5.64 14.64
CA PRO A 65 -15.66 5.69 14.30
C PRO A 65 -16.19 4.28 13.96
N LEU A 66 -17.46 4.02 14.27
CA LEU A 66 -18.09 2.70 14.06
C LEU A 66 -18.03 2.24 12.57
N ALA A 67 -18.13 3.18 11.63
CA ALA A 67 -18.07 2.88 10.19
C ALA A 67 -16.64 2.64 9.67
N ALA A 68 -15.61 2.99 10.43
CA ALA A 68 -14.21 2.78 10.01
C ALA A 68 -13.83 1.29 10.12
N PRO A 69 -13.01 0.77 9.20
CA PRO A 69 -12.49 -0.57 9.35
C PRO A 69 -11.60 -0.66 10.60
N ALA A 70 -11.65 -1.80 11.31
CA ALA A 70 -10.83 -1.98 12.51
C ALA A 70 -9.33 -1.85 12.25
N GLU A 71 -8.86 -2.15 11.03
CA GLU A 71 -7.46 -2.00 10.61
C GLU A 71 -7.11 -0.56 10.15
N ALA A 72 -8.04 0.41 10.29
CA ALA A 72 -7.73 1.85 10.16
C ALA A 72 -6.59 2.29 11.10
N TRP A 73 -6.36 1.57 12.20
CA TRP A 73 -5.20 1.78 13.08
C TRP A 73 -3.87 1.68 12.34
N ALA A 74 -3.73 0.77 11.36
CA ALA A 74 -2.52 0.65 10.56
C ALA A 74 -2.26 1.90 9.71
N HIS A 75 -3.32 2.48 9.14
CA HIS A 75 -3.23 3.72 8.39
C HIS A 75 -2.89 4.90 9.31
N LEU A 76 -3.56 5.03 10.47
CA LEU A 76 -3.27 6.07 11.46
C LEU A 76 -1.81 6.03 11.93
N ALA A 77 -1.33 4.85 12.31
CA ALA A 77 0.05 4.67 12.78
C ALA A 77 1.08 5.08 11.70
N LEU A 78 0.85 4.71 10.44
CA LEU A 78 1.70 5.12 9.34
C LEU A 78 1.61 6.62 9.06
N TYR A 79 0.43 7.24 9.07
CA TYR A 79 0.32 8.68 8.89
C TYR A 79 1.01 9.48 10.01
N ARG A 80 1.00 8.98 11.24
CA ARG A 80 1.71 9.60 12.37
C ARG A 80 3.23 9.45 12.23
N ALA A 81 3.70 8.26 11.85
CA ALA A 81 5.13 7.97 11.68
C ALA A 81 5.72 8.58 10.40
N ARG A 82 4.91 8.80 9.36
CA ARG A 82 5.29 9.25 8.01
C ARG A 82 4.45 10.47 7.59
N PRO A 83 4.82 11.68 8.03
CA PRO A 83 4.11 12.92 7.65
C PRO A 83 4.13 13.19 6.14
N ASP A 84 5.09 12.65 5.42
CA ASP A 84 5.24 12.69 3.97
C ASP A 84 4.23 11.79 3.23
N ALA A 85 3.61 10.82 3.89
CA ALA A 85 2.60 9.97 3.28
C ALA A 85 1.30 10.75 3.03
N GLY A 86 0.92 10.90 1.76
CA GLY A 86 -0.34 11.51 1.35
C GLY A 86 -1.49 10.52 1.27
N SER A 87 -1.18 9.24 1.00
CA SER A 87 -2.18 8.19 0.84
C SER A 87 -1.58 6.81 1.16
N ILE A 88 -2.46 5.87 1.55
CA ILE A 88 -2.08 4.49 1.87
C ILE A 88 -3.07 3.54 1.23
N ALA A 89 -2.56 2.47 0.58
CA ALA A 89 -3.34 1.32 0.16
C ALA A 89 -2.94 0.09 0.98
N ARG A 90 -3.94 -0.68 1.40
CA ARG A 90 -3.77 -1.98 2.05
C ARG A 90 -4.45 -3.05 1.23
N ALA A 91 -3.71 -4.12 0.90
CA ALA A 91 -4.20 -5.25 0.10
C ALA A 91 -3.56 -6.56 0.54
N GLN A 92 -4.05 -7.69 -0.02
CA GLN A 92 -3.57 -9.03 0.29
C GLN A 92 -3.28 -9.82 -1.01
N PRO A 93 -2.39 -9.36 -1.88
CA PRO A 93 -1.98 -10.17 -3.02
C PRO A 93 -1.38 -11.49 -2.53
N ALA A 94 -1.78 -12.61 -3.13
CA ALA A 94 -1.33 -13.94 -2.70
C ALA A 94 0.19 -14.11 -2.77
N ASN A 95 0.81 -13.52 -3.79
CA ASN A 95 2.26 -13.50 -3.97
C ASN A 95 2.99 -12.68 -2.89
N ALA A 96 2.39 -11.58 -2.39
CA ALA A 96 2.95 -10.81 -1.26
C ALA A 96 2.93 -11.64 0.03
N VAL A 97 1.86 -12.40 0.27
CA VAL A 97 1.78 -13.34 1.39
C VAL A 97 2.84 -14.43 1.27
N ALA A 98 3.02 -15.01 0.08
CA ALA A 98 4.03 -16.04 -0.18
C ALA A 98 5.46 -15.50 0.01
N ALA A 99 5.76 -14.33 -0.53
CA ALA A 99 7.08 -13.69 -0.36
C ALA A 99 7.38 -13.40 1.11
N ALA A 100 6.44 -12.78 1.84
CA ALA A 100 6.61 -12.44 3.24
C ALA A 100 6.81 -13.65 4.17
N ALA A 101 6.37 -14.84 3.75
CA ALA A 101 6.59 -16.09 4.49
C ALA A 101 8.02 -16.64 4.35
N THR A 102 8.83 -16.14 3.39
CA THR A 102 10.12 -16.72 3.02
C THR A 102 11.30 -15.77 3.15
N THR A 103 11.08 -14.50 3.50
CA THR A 103 12.14 -13.50 3.69
C THR A 103 11.77 -12.51 4.78
N THR A 104 12.75 -11.81 5.32
CA THR A 104 12.58 -10.66 6.23
C THR A 104 12.65 -9.32 5.50
N SER A 105 13.11 -9.32 4.25
CA SER A 105 13.18 -8.13 3.39
C SER A 105 13.20 -8.57 1.93
N LEU A 106 12.55 -7.79 1.05
CA LEU A 106 12.48 -8.04 -0.39
C LEU A 106 13.33 -7.00 -1.11
N ALA A 107 14.47 -7.44 -1.64
CA ALA A 107 15.34 -6.60 -2.45
C ALA A 107 14.77 -6.44 -3.88
N PRO A 108 14.96 -5.29 -4.55
CA PRO A 108 14.53 -5.08 -5.93
C PRO A 108 15.27 -6.02 -6.90
N LEU A 109 14.51 -6.78 -7.69
CA LEU A 109 15.01 -7.68 -8.75
C LEU A 109 14.80 -7.11 -10.16
N HIS A 110 14.01 -6.07 -10.29
CA HIS A 110 13.77 -5.34 -11.53
C HIS A 110 13.62 -3.84 -11.26
N GLY A 111 13.87 -3.01 -12.27
CA GLY A 111 13.99 -1.57 -12.09
C GLY A 111 12.81 -0.89 -11.40
N GLN A 112 11.58 -1.19 -11.80
CA GLN A 112 10.39 -0.58 -11.20
C GLN A 112 10.19 -0.96 -9.73
N ALA A 113 10.72 -2.11 -9.26
CA ALA A 113 10.67 -2.48 -7.84
C ALA A 113 11.47 -1.50 -6.96
N ALA A 114 12.48 -0.81 -7.52
CA ALA A 114 13.24 0.23 -6.82
C ALA A 114 12.38 1.44 -6.40
N TRP A 115 11.20 1.63 -7.02
CA TRP A 115 10.24 2.69 -6.63
C TRP A 115 9.50 2.40 -5.32
N LEU A 116 9.69 1.20 -4.76
CA LEU A 116 9.16 0.82 -3.45
C LEU A 116 10.14 1.13 -2.31
N GLY A 117 11.41 1.38 -2.64
CA GLY A 117 12.50 1.62 -1.70
C GLY A 117 13.77 0.89 -2.10
N GLU A 118 14.82 1.02 -1.30
CA GLU A 118 16.05 0.23 -1.46
C GLU A 118 15.81 -1.26 -1.19
N SER A 119 14.87 -1.54 -0.29
CA SER A 119 14.28 -2.84 -0.04
C SER A 119 12.90 -2.67 0.57
N VAL A 120 12.05 -3.68 0.49
CA VAL A 120 10.75 -3.69 1.16
C VAL A 120 10.85 -4.55 2.42
N PRO A 121 10.71 -3.96 3.62
CA PRO A 121 10.78 -4.70 4.87
C PRO A 121 9.56 -5.61 5.05
N VAL A 122 9.71 -6.66 5.86
CA VAL A 122 8.63 -7.52 6.31
C VAL A 122 8.40 -7.29 7.80
N TYR A 123 7.19 -6.89 8.17
CA TYR A 123 6.77 -6.94 9.57
C TYR A 123 6.46 -8.38 9.96
N ASP A 124 7.31 -8.94 10.83
CA ASP A 124 7.27 -10.37 11.22
C ASP A 124 6.20 -10.63 12.27
N SER A 125 4.92 -10.40 11.92
CA SER A 125 3.78 -10.75 12.76
C SER A 125 2.55 -11.00 11.88
N ALA A 126 1.82 -12.07 12.17
CA ALA A 126 0.56 -12.41 11.50
C ALA A 126 -0.68 -11.89 12.24
N HIS A 127 -0.51 -11.10 13.31
CA HIS A 127 -1.65 -10.52 14.02
C HIS A 127 -2.36 -9.46 13.19
N LEU A 128 -3.68 -9.41 13.29
CA LEU A 128 -4.48 -8.33 12.70
C LEU A 128 -4.14 -7.00 13.38
N LEU A 129 -3.90 -5.95 12.58
CA LEU A 129 -3.50 -4.63 13.07
C LEU A 129 -4.73 -3.82 13.56
N ARG A 130 -5.49 -4.39 14.50
CA ARG A 130 -6.77 -3.85 15.01
C ARG A 130 -6.66 -3.09 16.33
N SER A 131 -5.46 -2.72 16.73
CA SER A 131 -5.20 -1.84 17.89
C SER A 131 -4.08 -0.87 17.58
N ALA A 132 -4.07 0.28 18.26
CA ALA A 132 -3.04 1.30 18.10
C ALA A 132 -1.63 0.72 18.31
N ASP A 133 -1.42 -0.05 19.38
CA ASP A 133 -0.14 -0.63 19.76
C ASP A 133 0.41 -1.62 18.69
N LEU A 134 -0.44 -2.52 18.16
CA LEU A 134 -0.04 -3.42 17.07
C LEU A 134 0.32 -2.66 15.79
N ALA A 135 -0.48 -1.65 15.46
CA ALA A 135 -0.29 -0.82 14.29
C ALA A 135 0.99 0.02 14.36
N GLU A 136 1.29 0.60 15.51
CA GLU A 136 2.52 1.37 15.75
C GLU A 136 3.77 0.49 15.66
N ARG A 137 3.71 -0.76 16.15
CA ARG A 137 4.81 -1.71 15.95
C ARG A 137 5.05 -2.00 14.47
N ALA A 138 3.99 -2.19 13.69
CA ALA A 138 4.11 -2.40 12.25
C ALA A 138 4.67 -1.14 11.55
N ALA A 139 4.17 0.05 11.89
CA ALA A 139 4.63 1.31 11.30
C ALA A 139 6.12 1.58 11.55
N ARG A 140 6.65 1.18 12.72
CA ARG A 140 8.10 1.28 13.01
C ARG A 140 8.98 0.43 12.08
N SER A 141 8.42 -0.59 11.41
CA SER A 141 9.13 -1.39 10.41
C SER A 141 9.29 -0.68 9.07
N LEU A 142 8.64 0.47 8.87
CA LEU A 142 8.72 1.27 7.65
C LEU A 142 9.21 2.71 7.94
N PRO A 143 10.42 2.91 8.44
CA PRO A 143 10.96 4.25 8.70
C PRO A 143 11.21 5.02 7.41
N THR A 144 11.53 4.32 6.33
CA THR A 144 11.77 4.84 4.97
C THR A 144 11.20 3.89 3.93
N GLY A 145 11.16 4.31 2.66
CA GLY A 145 10.57 3.51 1.58
C GLY A 145 9.05 3.66 1.50
N GLU A 146 8.44 2.91 0.60
CA GLU A 146 7.08 3.14 0.14
C GLU A 146 6.17 1.90 0.28
N ALA A 147 6.70 0.80 0.82
CA ALA A 147 5.96 -0.44 0.96
C ALA A 147 6.41 -1.23 2.19
N LEU A 148 5.45 -1.92 2.81
CA LEU A 148 5.65 -2.82 3.95
C LEU A 148 4.90 -4.11 3.68
N LEU A 149 5.62 -5.24 3.68
CA LEU A 149 5.01 -6.56 3.70
C LEU A 149 4.59 -6.94 5.13
N LEU A 150 3.44 -7.54 5.25
CA LEU A 150 2.90 -8.04 6.52
C LEU A 150 2.88 -9.57 6.45
N ARG A 151 3.70 -10.25 7.25
CA ARG A 151 3.73 -11.72 7.25
C ARG A 151 2.34 -12.29 7.53
N GLY A 152 1.82 -13.09 6.59
CA GLY A 152 0.49 -13.71 6.70
C GLY A 152 -0.70 -12.75 6.53
N ASN A 153 -0.48 -11.45 6.20
CA ASN A 153 -1.57 -10.48 6.12
C ASN A 153 -1.45 -9.46 4.95
N GLY A 154 -0.69 -9.81 3.90
CA GLY A 154 -0.58 -8.97 2.71
C GLY A 154 0.41 -7.82 2.85
N ALA A 155 0.00 -6.60 2.52
CA ALA A 155 0.91 -5.45 2.43
C ALA A 155 0.22 -4.10 2.62
N LEU A 156 1.06 -3.09 2.90
CA LEU A 156 0.73 -1.66 2.90
C LEU A 156 1.66 -0.94 1.92
N THR A 157 1.12 0.01 1.16
CA THR A 157 1.90 0.89 0.28
C THR A 157 1.50 2.35 0.47
N LEU A 158 2.49 3.23 0.39
CA LEU A 158 2.34 4.67 0.56
C LEU A 158 2.38 5.36 -0.81
N GLY A 159 1.77 6.53 -0.89
CA GLY A 159 1.81 7.37 -2.09
C GLY A 159 1.45 8.81 -1.78
N ALA A 160 1.78 9.72 -2.69
CA ALA A 160 1.32 11.11 -2.61
C ALA A 160 -0.20 11.22 -2.83
N THR A 161 -0.78 10.31 -3.63
CA THR A 161 -2.22 10.22 -3.94
C THR A 161 -2.70 8.77 -3.82
N PRO A 162 -4.03 8.53 -3.70
CA PRO A 162 -4.61 7.18 -3.70
C PRO A 162 -4.17 6.34 -4.89
N GLY A 163 -4.16 6.92 -6.09
CA GLY A 163 -3.72 6.24 -7.30
C GLY A 163 -2.25 5.82 -7.27
N VAL A 164 -1.37 6.66 -6.73
CA VAL A 164 0.06 6.32 -6.56
C VAL A 164 0.23 5.19 -5.56
N ALA A 165 -0.51 5.19 -4.44
CA ALA A 165 -0.45 4.10 -3.46
C ALA A 165 -0.90 2.76 -4.10
N VAL A 166 -1.97 2.77 -4.91
CA VAL A 166 -2.44 1.57 -5.63
C VAL A 166 -1.47 1.14 -6.72
N ALA A 167 -0.87 2.06 -7.47
CA ALA A 167 0.16 1.73 -8.46
C ALA A 167 1.37 1.04 -7.81
N ARG A 168 1.80 1.51 -6.64
CA ARG A 168 2.85 0.86 -5.84
C ARG A 168 2.42 -0.51 -5.32
N MET A 169 1.15 -0.72 -4.97
CA MET A 169 0.66 -2.03 -4.58
C MET A 169 0.72 -3.03 -5.75
N TRP A 170 0.39 -2.58 -6.95
CA TRP A 170 0.54 -3.40 -8.15
C TRP A 170 2.01 -3.75 -8.42
N LEU A 171 2.91 -2.77 -8.30
CA LEU A 171 4.36 -3.01 -8.43
C LEU A 171 4.90 -3.95 -7.36
N LEU A 172 4.43 -3.82 -6.12
CA LEU A 172 4.81 -4.72 -5.04
C LEU A 172 4.37 -6.15 -5.33
N SER A 173 3.14 -6.34 -5.83
CA SER A 173 2.66 -7.63 -6.28
C SER A 173 3.57 -8.22 -7.36
N ALA A 174 3.91 -7.46 -8.40
CA ALA A 174 4.81 -7.91 -9.46
C ALA A 174 6.24 -8.23 -8.93
N ALA A 175 6.75 -7.42 -8.00
CA ALA A 175 8.05 -7.68 -7.37
C ALA A 175 8.05 -8.97 -6.53
N CYS A 176 6.95 -9.25 -5.84
CA CYS A 176 6.77 -10.50 -5.10
C CYS A 176 6.69 -11.71 -6.03
N ASP A 177 6.00 -11.60 -7.18
CA ASP A 177 5.99 -12.66 -8.20
C ASP A 177 7.40 -12.96 -8.71
N ALA A 178 8.14 -11.92 -9.08
CA ALA A 178 9.52 -12.07 -9.53
C ALA A 178 10.40 -12.72 -8.45
N PHE A 179 10.24 -12.31 -7.19
CA PHE A 179 11.00 -12.87 -6.07
C PHE A 179 10.69 -14.35 -5.86
N VAL A 180 9.41 -14.73 -5.78
CA VAL A 180 8.98 -16.12 -5.56
C VAL A 180 9.45 -17.02 -6.71
N ALA A 181 9.29 -16.58 -7.96
CA ALA A 181 9.73 -17.31 -9.15
C ALA A 181 11.26 -17.48 -9.18
N THR A 182 12.00 -16.41 -8.90
CA THR A 182 13.48 -16.44 -8.90
C THR A 182 14.02 -17.35 -7.78
N ARG A 183 13.38 -17.31 -6.62
CA ARG A 183 13.76 -18.16 -5.49
C ARG A 183 13.59 -19.64 -5.78
N ALA A 184 12.54 -20.00 -6.52
CA ALA A 184 12.31 -21.36 -6.99
C ALA A 184 13.29 -21.79 -8.10
N ALA A 185 13.76 -20.84 -8.92
CA ALA A 185 14.67 -21.09 -10.04
C ALA A 185 16.16 -21.17 -9.62
N GLY A 186 16.53 -20.66 -8.43
CA GLY A 186 17.92 -20.71 -7.96
C GLY A 186 18.38 -19.45 -7.21
N GLN A 187 19.54 -18.91 -7.60
CA GLN A 187 20.21 -17.83 -6.89
C GLN A 187 19.61 -16.46 -7.25
N ILE A 188 19.23 -15.68 -6.23
CA ILE A 188 18.72 -14.31 -6.38
C ILE A 188 19.91 -13.36 -6.68
N ARG A 189 19.72 -12.48 -7.69
CA ARG A 189 20.63 -11.40 -8.03
C ARG A 189 19.91 -10.06 -7.95
N PRO A 190 19.94 -9.35 -6.82
CA PRO A 190 19.33 -8.03 -6.66
C PRO A 190 20.00 -6.95 -7.52
N LEU A 191 19.30 -5.84 -7.74
CA LEU A 191 19.88 -4.64 -8.31
C LEU A 191 20.97 -4.07 -7.39
N THR A 192 22.00 -3.46 -7.98
CA THR A 192 23.01 -2.71 -7.22
C THR A 192 22.44 -1.38 -6.72
N VAL A 193 23.16 -0.73 -5.80
CA VAL A 193 22.79 0.58 -5.24
C VAL A 193 22.69 1.62 -6.36
N GLU A 194 23.61 1.60 -7.32
CA GLU A 194 23.63 2.53 -8.46
C GLU A 194 22.44 2.29 -9.41
N GLU A 195 22.11 1.04 -9.67
CA GLU A 195 20.95 0.67 -10.49
C GLU A 195 19.66 1.12 -9.80
N ILE A 196 19.51 0.89 -8.49
CA ILE A 196 18.37 1.37 -7.70
C ILE A 196 18.25 2.89 -7.77
N ALA A 197 19.35 3.62 -7.56
CA ALA A 197 19.36 5.08 -7.62
C ALA A 197 18.94 5.60 -9.00
N SER A 198 19.43 4.99 -10.08
CA SER A 198 19.06 5.34 -11.45
C SER A 198 17.57 5.16 -11.72
N TRP A 199 16.98 4.04 -11.28
CA TRP A 199 15.53 3.80 -11.42
C TRP A 199 14.68 4.75 -10.58
N ARG A 200 15.12 5.06 -9.36
CA ARG A 200 14.41 6.01 -8.48
C ARG A 200 14.39 7.43 -9.03
N ALA A 201 15.41 7.85 -9.74
CA ALA A 201 15.49 9.19 -10.32
C ALA A 201 14.36 9.51 -11.31
N VAL A 202 13.75 8.50 -11.94
CA VAL A 202 12.66 8.66 -12.92
C VAL A 202 11.28 8.26 -12.36
N CYS A 203 11.19 7.94 -11.07
CA CYS A 203 9.96 7.47 -10.44
C CYS A 203 8.80 8.45 -10.60
N ASP A 204 9.04 9.71 -10.29
CA ASP A 204 7.99 10.76 -10.30
C ASP A 204 7.45 11.05 -11.70
N GLU A 205 8.25 10.81 -12.75
CA GLU A 205 7.83 10.93 -14.14
C GLU A 205 6.99 9.71 -14.57
N LEU A 206 7.41 8.50 -14.22
CA LEU A 206 6.87 7.26 -14.79
C LEU A 206 5.72 6.67 -13.98
N LEU A 207 5.70 6.83 -12.67
CA LEU A 207 4.66 6.27 -11.80
C LEU A 207 3.25 6.79 -12.12
N PRO A 208 3.03 8.08 -12.47
CA PRO A 208 1.74 8.57 -12.94
C PRO A 208 1.25 7.89 -14.22
N ARG A 209 2.15 7.54 -15.15
CA ARG A 209 1.81 6.79 -16.38
C ARG A 209 1.34 5.38 -16.07
N LEU A 210 1.97 4.73 -15.09
CA LEU A 210 1.50 3.44 -14.61
C LEU A 210 0.10 3.55 -14.04
N TRP A 211 -0.18 4.53 -13.18
CA TRP A 211 -1.51 4.76 -12.66
C TRP A 211 -2.55 4.93 -13.78
N GLN A 212 -2.29 5.80 -14.76
CA GLN A 212 -3.17 5.99 -15.91
C GLN A 212 -3.42 4.69 -16.71
N HIS A 213 -2.42 3.82 -16.81
CA HIS A 213 -2.58 2.51 -17.42
C HIS A 213 -3.51 1.61 -16.60
N LEU A 214 -3.31 1.55 -15.28
CA LEU A 214 -4.10 0.72 -14.37
C LEU A 214 -5.57 1.17 -14.28
N GLN A 215 -5.86 2.47 -14.40
CA GLN A 215 -7.22 3.00 -14.51
C GLN A 215 -7.99 2.42 -15.68
N ARG A 216 -7.33 2.12 -16.80
CA ARG A 216 -7.92 1.59 -18.04
C ARG A 216 -7.87 0.07 -18.11
N ALA A 217 -6.97 -0.57 -17.38
CA ALA A 217 -6.81 -2.01 -17.38
C ALA A 217 -8.09 -2.67 -16.83
N GLY A 218 -8.76 -3.49 -17.65
CA GLY A 218 -9.78 -4.42 -17.18
C GLY A 218 -9.12 -5.47 -16.28
N GLY A 219 -9.87 -6.03 -15.32
CA GLY A 219 -9.42 -7.19 -14.55
C GLY A 219 -9.07 -8.37 -15.49
N ARG A 220 -8.02 -9.10 -15.13
CA ARG A 220 -7.69 -10.39 -15.79
C ARG A 220 -8.61 -11.48 -15.29
#